data_d0ac5ca9b126e01c787f787c30b7b7a1
#
_entry.id   d0ac5ca9b126e01c787f787c30b7b7a1
#
_cell.length_a   1.000
_cell.length_b   1.000
_cell.length_c   1.000
_cell.angle_alpha   90.00
_cell.angle_beta   90.00
_cell.angle_gamma   90.00
#
_symmetry.space_group_name_H-M   'P 1'
#
loop_
_entity.id
_entity.type
_entity.pdbx_description
1 polymer ?
#
loop_
_entity_poly.entity_id
_entity_poly.type
_entity_poly.pdbx_seq_one_letter_code
_entity_poly.pdbx_strand_id
1 'polypeptide(L)'
;NNHFRTSPCKGRKAHFSVGFGGGARYNPPKERIWKTIAGRKPHAFLFLGDNLYQDKPTHRNLQRVYYYRRQMREEFVELSATTACYAIWDDHDFGANDVSGGLDPFKPPWKVPVWKVFKENWPNPYFGGGEKQPGCWFDFSIGDVDFFMTDGRYYRDFKKGTMLGPVQKKWLKEKLTASTATFKVIASGTLWTETADKGGKDSWWGVPEEREEIFSLIDEEKIEGVILLSADRHRTDVYKIKRPKGYDLYEFETSKLTNNHTHGTKEQALFSYNKGNFFA
;
A
#
# COMPACT_ATOMS: atom_id res chain seq x y z
N ASN A 1 13.05 23.78 16.28
CA ASN A 1 13.99 23.44 15.21
C ASN A 1 13.61 22.07 14.66
N ASN A 2 13.10 22.03 13.43
CA ASN A 2 12.83 20.78 12.72
C ASN A 2 14.13 20.30 12.08
N HIS A 3 14.48 19.04 12.33
CA HIS A 3 15.60 18.38 11.68
C HIS A 3 15.04 17.39 10.65
N PHE A 4 15.59 17.36 9.46
CA PHE A 4 15.30 16.31 8.48
C PHE A 4 16.58 15.48 8.23
N ARG A 5 16.38 14.26 7.81
CA ARG A 5 17.46 13.38 7.36
C ARG A 5 17.30 13.17 5.86
N THR A 6 18.39 13.21 5.15
CA THR A 6 18.41 12.75 3.76
C THR A 6 18.34 11.23 3.72
N SER A 7 17.60 10.69 2.77
CA SER A 7 17.60 9.23 2.54
C SER A 7 18.99 8.76 2.10
N PRO A 8 19.41 7.55 2.48
CA PRO A 8 20.59 6.93 1.91
C PRO A 8 20.51 6.91 0.38
N CYS A 9 21.65 7.19 -0.27
CA CYS A 9 21.71 7.22 -1.73
C CYS A 9 21.35 5.88 -2.35
N LYS A 10 20.61 5.90 -3.45
CA LYS A 10 20.26 4.71 -4.23
C LYS A 10 21.49 3.86 -4.55
N GLY A 11 21.35 2.54 -4.39
CA GLY A 11 22.39 1.54 -4.68
C GLY A 11 23.52 1.46 -3.65
N ARG A 12 23.40 2.16 -2.51
CA ARG A 12 24.38 2.07 -1.42
C ARG A 12 23.82 1.29 -0.24
N LYS A 13 24.58 0.34 0.26
CA LYS A 13 24.25 -0.36 1.51
C LYS A 13 24.14 0.66 2.65
N ALA A 14 23.05 0.58 3.39
CA ALA A 14 22.78 1.48 4.52
C ALA A 14 21.93 0.77 5.58
N HIS A 15 22.09 1.22 6.82
CA HIS A 15 21.16 0.82 7.89
C HIS A 15 20.02 1.83 7.96
N PHE A 16 18.82 1.36 7.74
CA PHE A 16 17.61 2.15 7.86
C PHE A 16 16.43 1.27 8.30
N SER A 17 15.37 1.89 8.74
CA SER A 17 14.10 1.23 9.04
C SER A 17 12.98 1.91 8.28
N VAL A 18 12.05 1.12 7.78
CA VAL A 18 10.81 1.57 7.15
C VAL A 18 9.66 0.92 7.90
N GLY A 19 8.74 1.73 8.39
CA GLY A 19 7.49 1.23 8.96
C GLY A 19 6.40 1.18 7.90
N PHE A 20 5.38 0.33 8.10
CA PHE A 20 4.23 0.29 7.21
C PHE A 20 2.95 -0.13 7.94
N GLY A 21 1.81 0.15 7.33
CA GLY A 21 0.50 -0.28 7.81
C GLY A 21 -0.65 0.36 7.06
N GLY A 22 -1.86 -0.17 7.30
CA GLY A 22 -3.12 0.33 6.76
C GLY A 22 -4.25 0.36 7.79
N GLY A 23 -5.49 0.61 7.35
CA GLY A 23 -6.64 0.59 8.23
C GLY A 23 -6.68 1.74 9.24
N ALA A 24 -6.57 2.96 8.75
CA ALA A 24 -6.44 4.17 9.54
C ALA A 24 -7.77 4.96 9.70
N ARG A 25 -8.87 4.30 10.04
CA ARG A 25 -10.13 4.98 10.37
C ARG A 25 -9.91 5.98 11.50
N TYR A 26 -10.31 7.24 11.29
CA TYR A 26 -10.15 8.28 12.31
C TYR A 26 -10.83 7.90 13.63
N ASN A 27 -10.03 7.80 14.68
CA ASN A 27 -10.47 7.39 16.02
C ASN A 27 -9.62 8.11 17.07
N PRO A 28 -10.12 9.24 17.65
CA PRO A 28 -9.31 10.08 18.53
C PRO A 28 -8.54 9.35 19.64
N PRO A 29 -9.10 8.38 20.38
CA PRO A 29 -8.36 7.63 21.40
C PRO A 29 -7.17 6.81 20.87
N LYS A 30 -7.17 6.47 19.56
CA LYS A 30 -6.16 5.63 18.92
C LYS A 30 -5.15 6.41 18.09
N GLU A 31 -5.39 7.68 17.82
CA GLU A 31 -4.48 8.54 17.03
C GLU A 31 -3.09 8.67 17.69
N ARG A 32 -2.94 8.33 18.97
CA ARG A 32 -1.64 8.22 19.65
C ARG A 32 -0.64 7.27 18.99
N ILE A 33 -1.10 6.37 18.10
CA ILE A 33 -0.22 5.45 17.37
C ILE A 33 0.80 6.22 16.52
N TRP A 34 0.43 7.38 15.98
CA TRP A 34 1.32 8.22 15.18
C TRP A 34 2.55 8.65 15.97
N LYS A 35 2.35 9.05 17.23
CA LYS A 35 3.46 9.35 18.14
C LYS A 35 4.29 8.10 18.47
N THR A 36 3.67 6.93 18.58
CA THR A 36 4.37 5.66 18.78
C THR A 36 5.26 5.33 17.60
N ILE A 37 4.77 5.53 16.37
CA ILE A 37 5.55 5.35 15.14
C ILE A 37 6.70 6.35 15.08
N ALA A 38 6.44 7.64 15.31
CA ALA A 38 7.46 8.69 15.35
C ALA A 38 8.56 8.37 16.36
N GLY A 39 8.21 7.85 17.54
CA GLY A 39 9.15 7.42 18.58
C GLY A 39 10.07 6.27 18.17
N ARG A 40 9.72 5.46 17.16
CA ARG A 40 10.60 4.45 16.56
C ARG A 40 11.58 5.04 15.56
N LYS A 41 11.39 6.31 15.16
CA LYS A 41 12.28 7.06 14.26
C LYS A 41 12.55 6.36 12.92
N PRO A 42 11.53 5.81 12.24
CA PRO A 42 11.74 5.21 10.94
C PRO A 42 12.20 6.27 9.93
N HIS A 43 12.95 5.86 8.92
CA HIS A 43 13.35 6.75 7.82
C HIS A 43 12.16 7.06 6.90
N ALA A 44 11.27 6.09 6.75
CA ALA A 44 10.01 6.26 6.04
C ALA A 44 8.89 5.47 6.70
N PHE A 45 7.64 5.90 6.46
CA PHE A 45 6.44 5.15 6.80
C PHE A 45 5.55 5.02 5.56
N LEU A 46 5.14 3.78 5.25
CA LEU A 46 4.32 3.45 4.10
C LEU A 46 2.87 3.25 4.55
N PHE A 47 2.01 4.10 4.09
CA PHE A 47 0.57 3.98 4.28
C PHE A 47 0.00 3.11 3.15
N LEU A 48 -0.46 1.92 3.48
CA LEU A 48 -0.89 0.91 2.52
C LEU A 48 -2.39 0.91 2.24
N GLY A 49 -3.02 2.06 2.38
CA GLY A 49 -4.44 2.23 2.10
C GLY A 49 -5.32 2.27 3.34
N ASP A 50 -6.60 2.55 3.09
CA ASP A 50 -7.56 2.84 4.15
C ASP A 50 -7.10 3.98 5.07
N ASN A 51 -6.51 5.00 4.45
CA ASN A 51 -5.99 6.16 5.17
C ASN A 51 -7.14 7.02 5.73
N LEU A 52 -8.32 6.89 5.14
CA LEU A 52 -9.56 7.49 5.61
C LEU A 52 -10.77 6.63 5.20
N TYR A 53 -11.89 6.82 5.87
CA TYR A 53 -13.14 6.08 5.65
C TYR A 53 -14.27 7.09 5.42
N GLN A 54 -14.30 7.72 4.26
CA GLN A 54 -15.36 8.67 3.90
C GLN A 54 -16.49 8.04 3.07
N ASP A 55 -16.18 6.99 2.28
CA ASP A 55 -17.12 6.15 1.53
C ASP A 55 -18.11 6.90 0.60
N LYS A 56 -17.76 8.14 0.23
CA LYS A 56 -18.60 9.01 -0.61
C LYS A 56 -17.73 9.70 -1.67
N PRO A 57 -17.32 8.98 -2.72
CA PRO A 57 -16.34 9.46 -3.70
C PRO A 57 -16.80 10.69 -4.49
N THR A 58 -18.09 10.98 -4.50
CA THR A 58 -18.65 12.19 -5.14
C THR A 58 -18.54 13.45 -4.27
N HIS A 59 -18.12 13.33 -2.99
CA HIS A 59 -18.10 14.45 -2.03
C HIS A 59 -16.66 14.87 -1.70
N ARG A 60 -15.95 15.53 -2.65
CA ARG A 60 -14.56 15.98 -2.49
C ARG A 60 -14.26 16.79 -1.23
N ASN A 61 -15.16 17.70 -0.85
CA ASN A 61 -14.96 18.51 0.36
C ASN A 61 -15.01 17.66 1.62
N LEU A 62 -15.85 16.64 1.66
CA LEU A 62 -15.89 15.69 2.77
C LEU A 62 -14.57 14.91 2.84
N GLN A 63 -14.06 14.46 1.70
CA GLN A 63 -12.77 13.77 1.63
C GLN A 63 -11.64 14.66 2.19
N ARG A 64 -11.57 15.94 1.80
CA ARG A 64 -10.59 16.90 2.36
C ARG A 64 -10.73 17.07 3.88
N VAL A 65 -11.96 17.21 4.38
CA VAL A 65 -12.21 17.30 5.84
C VAL A 65 -11.68 16.06 6.56
N TYR A 66 -11.81 14.86 5.97
CA TYR A 66 -11.31 13.64 6.57
C TYR A 66 -9.77 13.59 6.60
N TYR A 67 -9.07 14.13 5.60
CA TYR A 67 -7.62 14.31 5.66
C TYR A 67 -7.24 15.38 6.70
N TYR A 68 -7.82 16.56 6.62
CA TYR A 68 -7.41 17.70 7.46
C TYR A 68 -7.60 17.44 8.95
N ARG A 69 -8.69 16.80 9.35
CA ARG A 69 -8.91 16.48 10.77
C ARG A 69 -7.81 15.59 11.38
N ARG A 70 -7.15 14.72 10.58
CA ARG A 70 -6.02 13.94 11.02
C ARG A 70 -4.73 14.73 10.93
N GLN A 71 -4.52 15.44 9.83
CA GLN A 71 -3.32 16.25 9.62
C GLN A 71 -3.16 17.36 10.67
N MET A 72 -4.25 17.80 11.31
CA MET A 72 -4.23 18.77 12.41
C MET A 72 -3.94 18.14 13.79
N ARG A 73 -3.86 16.81 13.91
CA ARG A 73 -3.52 16.14 15.17
C ARG A 73 -2.04 16.29 15.46
N GLU A 74 -1.71 16.70 16.69
CA GLU A 74 -0.30 16.85 17.13
C GLU A 74 0.51 15.59 16.89
N GLU A 75 -0.08 14.41 17.18
CA GLU A 75 0.57 13.13 17.02
C GLU A 75 0.91 12.82 15.56
N PHE A 76 0.03 13.21 14.63
CA PHE A 76 0.26 13.04 13.19
C PHE A 76 1.25 14.07 12.64
N VAL A 77 1.18 15.31 13.13
CA VAL A 77 2.16 16.37 12.82
C VAL A 77 3.56 15.93 13.26
N GLU A 78 3.72 15.36 14.47
CA GLU A 78 5.01 14.85 14.95
C GLU A 78 5.57 13.77 14.02
N LEU A 79 4.74 12.83 13.58
CA LEU A 79 5.16 11.80 12.62
C LEU A 79 5.58 12.41 11.28
N SER A 80 4.72 13.22 10.68
CA SER A 80 4.96 13.78 9.35
C SER A 80 6.10 14.81 9.30
N ALA A 81 6.42 15.44 10.44
CA ALA A 81 7.55 16.35 10.56
C ALA A 81 8.92 15.65 10.71
N THR A 82 8.93 14.36 11.07
CA THR A 82 10.17 13.61 11.40
C THR A 82 10.41 12.39 10.51
N THR A 83 9.42 11.98 9.73
CA THR A 83 9.43 10.74 8.96
C THR A 83 8.91 11.00 7.54
N ALA A 84 9.61 10.51 6.53
CA ALA A 84 9.10 10.54 5.16
C ALA A 84 7.85 9.63 5.04
N CYS A 85 6.72 10.22 4.67
CA CYS A 85 5.44 9.51 4.57
C CYS A 85 5.09 9.28 3.10
N TYR A 86 4.93 8.03 2.70
CA TYR A 86 4.48 7.63 1.38
C TYR A 86 3.15 6.89 1.48
N ALA A 87 2.27 7.07 0.52
CA ALA A 87 0.94 6.47 0.60
C ALA A 87 0.45 5.90 -0.73
N ILE A 88 -0.20 4.77 -0.64
CA ILE A 88 -1.16 4.29 -1.63
C ILE A 88 -2.54 4.31 -0.99
N TRP A 89 -3.57 4.19 -1.78
CA TRP A 89 -4.93 4.03 -1.28
C TRP A 89 -5.40 2.58 -1.26
N ASP A 90 -6.55 2.37 -0.58
CA ASP A 90 -7.36 1.19 -0.76
C ASP A 90 -8.83 1.62 -0.99
N ASP A 91 -9.80 0.75 -0.81
CA ASP A 91 -11.19 0.97 -1.22
C ASP A 91 -11.87 2.15 -0.52
N HIS A 92 -11.68 2.32 0.78
CA HIS A 92 -12.26 3.40 1.56
C HIS A 92 -11.68 4.80 1.27
N ASP A 93 -10.45 4.87 0.77
CA ASP A 93 -9.87 6.12 0.25
C ASP A 93 -10.39 6.43 -1.14
N PHE A 94 -10.41 5.38 -2.00
CA PHE A 94 -10.72 5.51 -3.40
C PHE A 94 -12.22 5.71 -3.64
N GLY A 95 -13.07 5.00 -2.91
CA GLY A 95 -14.51 5.09 -3.13
C GLY A 95 -15.37 4.61 -1.97
N ALA A 96 -15.66 3.34 -1.92
CA ALA A 96 -16.44 2.67 -0.90
C ALA A 96 -16.01 1.21 -0.81
N ASN A 97 -16.46 0.51 0.22
CA ASN A 97 -16.08 -0.88 0.50
C ASN A 97 -16.04 -1.76 -0.76
N ASP A 98 -14.92 -2.44 -0.98
CA ASP A 98 -14.63 -3.36 -2.10
C ASP A 98 -14.74 -2.74 -3.52
N VAL A 99 -14.76 -1.41 -3.66
CA VAL A 99 -14.95 -0.75 -4.94
C VAL A 99 -13.80 -1.02 -5.92
N SER A 100 -14.15 -1.17 -7.18
CA SER A 100 -13.23 -1.27 -8.32
C SER A 100 -13.48 -0.15 -9.32
N GLY A 101 -12.42 0.46 -9.85
CA GLY A 101 -12.52 1.61 -10.74
C GLY A 101 -12.82 1.26 -12.20
N GLY A 102 -12.39 0.08 -12.67
CA GLY A 102 -12.50 -0.33 -14.08
C GLY A 102 -11.46 0.34 -14.99
N LEU A 103 -11.30 -0.20 -16.20
CA LEU A 103 -10.19 0.15 -17.10
C LEU A 103 -10.25 1.56 -17.71
N ASP A 104 -11.43 2.18 -17.79
CA ASP A 104 -11.54 3.54 -18.32
C ASP A 104 -10.89 4.53 -17.35
N PRO A 105 -9.89 5.33 -17.75
CA PRO A 105 -9.19 6.24 -16.85
C PRO A 105 -10.08 7.37 -16.31
N PHE A 106 -11.21 7.65 -16.95
CA PHE A 106 -12.08 8.77 -16.62
C PHE A 106 -13.49 8.37 -16.15
N LYS A 107 -13.78 7.08 -16.12
CA LYS A 107 -15.06 6.52 -15.69
C LYS A 107 -14.87 5.52 -14.54
N PRO A 108 -15.76 5.55 -13.54
CA PRO A 108 -16.82 6.55 -13.33
C PRO A 108 -16.26 7.96 -13.08
N PRO A 109 -17.02 9.03 -13.32
CA PRO A 109 -16.52 10.42 -13.36
C PRO A 109 -15.97 10.93 -12.03
N TRP A 110 -16.25 10.27 -10.91
CA TRP A 110 -15.72 10.62 -9.60
C TRP A 110 -14.25 10.19 -9.39
N LYS A 111 -13.69 9.29 -10.20
CA LYS A 111 -12.31 8.78 -10.05
C LYS A 111 -11.27 9.91 -10.07
N VAL A 112 -11.29 10.75 -11.09
CA VAL A 112 -10.33 11.85 -11.23
C VAL A 112 -10.44 12.87 -10.10
N PRO A 113 -11.63 13.32 -9.68
CA PRO A 113 -11.79 14.12 -8.47
C PRO A 113 -11.19 13.53 -7.21
N VAL A 114 -11.41 12.25 -6.93
CA VAL A 114 -10.84 11.54 -5.77
C VAL A 114 -9.31 11.51 -5.87
N TRP A 115 -8.77 11.15 -7.03
CA TRP A 115 -7.33 11.14 -7.28
C TRP A 115 -6.69 12.53 -7.05
N LYS A 116 -7.35 13.63 -7.47
CA LYS A 116 -6.86 14.99 -7.23
C LYS A 116 -6.77 15.30 -5.74
N VAL A 117 -7.79 14.93 -4.95
CA VAL A 117 -7.75 15.14 -3.50
C VAL A 117 -6.67 14.27 -2.85
N PHE A 118 -6.46 13.04 -3.31
CA PHE A 118 -5.36 12.21 -2.82
C PHE A 118 -3.99 12.87 -3.08
N LYS A 119 -3.75 13.35 -4.29
CA LYS A 119 -2.52 14.11 -4.65
C LYS A 119 -2.29 15.34 -3.79
N GLU A 120 -3.35 16.06 -3.43
CA GLU A 120 -3.26 17.26 -2.58
C GLU A 120 -2.77 16.92 -1.16
N ASN A 121 -2.90 15.67 -0.72
CA ASN A 121 -2.71 15.29 0.68
C ASN A 121 -1.50 14.39 0.94
N TRP A 122 -0.85 13.87 -0.10
CA TRP A 122 0.30 12.97 0.04
C TRP A 122 1.50 13.42 -0.78
N PRO A 123 2.71 13.47 -0.18
CA PRO A 123 3.93 13.93 -0.84
C PRO A 123 4.65 12.80 -1.60
N ASN A 124 3.90 11.98 -2.33
CA ASN A 124 4.50 10.93 -3.14
C ASN A 124 5.38 11.50 -4.26
N PRO A 125 6.40 10.78 -4.73
CA PRO A 125 7.28 11.25 -5.81
C PRO A 125 6.54 11.58 -7.10
N TYR A 126 5.51 10.79 -7.41
CA TYR A 126 4.59 11.00 -8.53
C TYR A 126 3.30 10.19 -8.32
N PHE A 127 2.34 10.29 -9.24
CA PHE A 127 1.01 9.70 -9.12
C PHE A 127 0.61 9.05 -10.44
N GLY A 128 0.85 7.73 -10.56
CA GLY A 128 0.56 6.95 -11.75
C GLY A 128 1.24 7.49 -13.00
N GLY A 129 0.55 7.45 -14.13
CA GLY A 129 0.98 8.05 -15.39
C GLY A 129 0.57 9.51 -15.57
N GLY A 130 0.27 10.23 -14.47
CA GLY A 130 -0.17 11.63 -14.49
C GLY A 130 -1.60 11.82 -14.98
N GLU A 131 -1.91 13.00 -15.52
CA GLU A 131 -3.29 13.37 -15.91
C GLU A 131 -3.89 12.48 -16.99
N LYS A 132 -3.08 11.87 -17.85
CA LYS A 132 -3.55 10.97 -18.93
C LYS A 132 -3.81 9.56 -18.43
N GLN A 133 -3.15 9.15 -17.37
CA GLN A 133 -3.22 7.83 -16.76
C GLN A 133 -3.19 7.96 -15.23
N PRO A 134 -4.25 8.52 -14.63
CA PRO A 134 -4.30 8.76 -13.19
C PRO A 134 -4.17 7.47 -12.38
N GLY A 135 -3.68 7.58 -11.16
CA GLY A 135 -3.53 6.49 -10.19
C GLY A 135 -2.58 6.88 -9.08
N CYS A 136 -2.44 6.04 -8.08
CA CYS A 136 -1.56 6.34 -6.94
C CYS A 136 -0.24 5.56 -6.96
N TRP A 137 0.04 4.73 -7.98
CA TRP A 137 1.27 3.95 -8.03
C TRP A 137 2.51 4.81 -8.29
N PHE A 138 3.62 4.41 -7.70
CA PHE A 138 4.94 5.05 -7.86
C PHE A 138 6.05 4.12 -7.37
N ASP A 139 7.30 4.48 -7.67
CA ASP A 139 8.48 3.83 -7.10
C ASP A 139 9.43 4.85 -6.47
N PHE A 140 10.23 4.38 -5.53
CA PHE A 140 11.33 5.12 -4.94
C PHE A 140 12.37 4.15 -4.38
N SER A 141 13.52 4.68 -3.97
CA SER A 141 14.61 3.87 -3.40
C SER A 141 15.11 4.47 -2.10
N ILE A 142 15.47 3.61 -1.15
CA ILE A 142 16.25 3.98 0.03
C ILE A 142 17.44 3.04 0.09
N GLY A 143 18.66 3.58 -0.05
CA GLY A 143 19.87 2.75 -0.08
C GLY A 143 19.80 1.70 -1.18
N ASP A 144 19.93 0.45 -0.80
CA ASP A 144 19.95 -0.74 -1.65
C ASP A 144 18.59 -1.49 -1.67
N VAL A 145 17.51 -0.74 -1.50
CA VAL A 145 16.13 -1.26 -1.56
C VAL A 145 15.29 -0.40 -2.48
N ASP A 146 14.65 -1.03 -3.46
CA ASP A 146 13.65 -0.42 -4.33
C ASP A 146 12.24 -0.75 -3.84
N PHE A 147 11.38 0.26 -3.78
CA PHE A 147 9.99 0.15 -3.36
C PHE A 147 9.06 0.42 -4.54
N PHE A 148 8.16 -0.51 -4.81
CA PHE A 148 7.14 -0.43 -5.85
C PHE A 148 5.77 -0.39 -5.17
N MET A 149 5.20 0.81 -5.08
CA MET A 149 3.91 1.07 -4.45
C MET A 149 2.81 0.95 -5.49
N THR A 150 1.94 -0.05 -5.37
CA THR A 150 0.94 -0.34 -6.40
C THR A 150 -0.43 0.25 -6.09
N ASP A 151 -1.21 0.52 -7.13
CA ASP A 151 -2.60 0.95 -7.07
C ASP A 151 -3.51 -0.24 -7.42
N GLY A 152 -4.12 -0.83 -6.42
CA GLY A 152 -5.02 -1.97 -6.57
C GLY A 152 -6.49 -1.58 -6.78
N ARG A 153 -6.82 -0.30 -7.05
CA ARG A 153 -8.21 0.18 -7.11
C ARG A 153 -8.58 0.88 -8.41
N TYR A 154 -7.77 1.80 -8.89
CA TYR A 154 -8.12 2.70 -9.99
C TYR A 154 -8.49 1.98 -11.28
N TYR A 155 -7.71 0.95 -11.66
CA TYR A 155 -7.90 0.17 -12.89
C TYR A 155 -8.37 -1.27 -12.66
N ARG A 156 -8.64 -1.63 -11.39
CA ARG A 156 -9.11 -2.98 -11.07
C ARG A 156 -10.41 -3.30 -11.80
N ASP A 157 -10.42 -4.45 -12.48
CA ASP A 157 -11.59 -5.00 -13.13
C ASP A 157 -11.54 -6.54 -13.06
N PHE A 158 -12.24 -7.12 -12.12
CA PHE A 158 -12.28 -8.58 -11.94
C PHE A 158 -12.90 -9.31 -13.13
N LYS A 159 -13.83 -8.68 -13.87
CA LYS A 159 -14.41 -9.26 -15.10
C LYS A 159 -13.40 -9.34 -16.24
N LYS A 160 -12.39 -8.48 -16.21
CA LYS A 160 -11.29 -8.45 -17.17
C LYS A 160 -10.02 -9.11 -16.65
N GLY A 161 -10.07 -9.72 -15.45
CA GLY A 161 -8.95 -10.42 -14.84
C GLY A 161 -7.75 -9.53 -14.52
N THR A 162 -7.98 -8.29 -14.08
CA THR A 162 -6.87 -7.38 -13.78
C THR A 162 -7.06 -6.60 -12.48
N MET A 163 -5.97 -6.49 -11.71
CA MET A 163 -5.83 -5.63 -10.54
C MET A 163 -5.27 -4.26 -10.93
N LEU A 164 -4.22 -4.27 -11.76
CA LEU A 164 -3.39 -3.09 -12.04
C LEU A 164 -3.81 -2.36 -13.32
N GLY A 165 -4.51 -3.05 -14.23
CA GLY A 165 -4.67 -2.60 -15.59
C GLY A 165 -3.35 -2.66 -16.39
N PRO A 166 -3.43 -2.48 -17.74
CA PRO A 166 -2.29 -2.79 -18.61
C PRO A 166 -1.08 -1.85 -18.42
N VAL A 167 -1.32 -0.56 -18.14
CA VAL A 167 -0.23 0.42 -18.04
C VAL A 167 0.57 0.23 -16.78
N GLN A 168 -0.09 0.10 -15.63
CA GLN A 168 0.62 -0.11 -14.37
C GLN A 168 1.29 -1.48 -14.32
N LYS A 169 0.63 -2.54 -14.84
CA LYS A 169 1.24 -3.87 -14.93
C LYS A 169 2.54 -3.85 -15.75
N LYS A 170 2.52 -3.20 -16.90
CA LYS A 170 3.73 -3.00 -17.72
C LYS A 170 4.82 -2.26 -16.93
N TRP A 171 4.46 -1.14 -16.30
CA TRP A 171 5.37 -0.38 -15.45
C TRP A 171 6.00 -1.23 -14.34
N LEU A 172 5.20 -2.02 -13.61
CA LEU A 172 5.72 -2.87 -12.53
C LEU A 172 6.71 -3.92 -13.06
N LYS A 173 6.37 -4.59 -14.16
CA LYS A 173 7.23 -5.60 -14.79
C LYS A 173 8.56 -5.00 -15.24
N GLU A 174 8.53 -3.88 -15.96
CA GLU A 174 9.73 -3.18 -16.42
C GLU A 174 10.62 -2.71 -15.26
N LYS A 175 10.02 -2.17 -14.20
CA LYS A 175 10.75 -1.72 -13.02
C LYS A 175 11.38 -2.86 -12.22
N LEU A 176 10.67 -3.97 -12.06
CA LEU A 176 11.18 -5.16 -11.39
C LEU A 176 12.38 -5.75 -12.16
N THR A 177 12.26 -5.93 -13.47
CA THR A 177 13.33 -6.47 -14.32
C THR A 177 14.55 -5.53 -14.35
N ALA A 178 14.34 -4.22 -14.36
CA ALA A 178 15.43 -3.24 -14.38
C ALA A 178 16.10 -3.00 -13.02
N SER A 179 15.50 -3.46 -11.92
CA SER A 179 16.01 -3.20 -10.59
C SER A 179 17.26 -4.03 -10.25
N THR A 180 18.33 -3.34 -9.89
CA THR A 180 19.59 -3.95 -9.41
C THR A 180 19.72 -3.89 -7.88
N ALA A 181 18.71 -3.40 -7.17
CA ALA A 181 18.71 -3.33 -5.71
C ALA A 181 18.76 -4.73 -5.07
N THR A 182 19.36 -4.87 -3.90
CA THR A 182 19.39 -6.15 -3.16
C THR A 182 17.96 -6.60 -2.79
N PHE A 183 17.12 -5.67 -2.36
CA PHE A 183 15.71 -5.98 -2.06
C PHE A 183 14.76 -5.16 -2.93
N LYS A 184 13.65 -5.79 -3.33
CA LYS A 184 12.54 -5.21 -4.09
C LYS A 184 11.27 -5.39 -3.26
N VAL A 185 10.74 -4.30 -2.74
CA VAL A 185 9.51 -4.32 -1.95
C VAL A 185 8.34 -3.98 -2.85
N ILE A 186 7.39 -4.91 -3.02
CA ILE A 186 6.14 -4.67 -3.76
C ILE A 186 5.03 -4.48 -2.73
N ALA A 187 4.48 -3.28 -2.63
CA ALA A 187 3.44 -2.93 -1.69
C ALA A 187 2.08 -2.79 -2.38
N SER A 188 1.06 -3.40 -1.79
CA SER A 188 -0.34 -3.40 -2.25
C SER A 188 -1.28 -3.02 -1.10
N GLY A 189 -2.40 -2.37 -1.41
CA GLY A 189 -3.46 -2.11 -0.42
C GLY A 189 -4.13 -3.39 0.07
N THR A 190 -4.19 -4.41 -0.78
CA THR A 190 -4.85 -5.69 -0.48
C THR A 190 -3.91 -6.89 -0.64
N LEU A 191 -4.29 -8.05 -0.10
CA LEU A 191 -3.43 -9.22 0.07
C LEU A 191 -3.15 -9.96 -1.24
N TRP A 192 -1.92 -10.52 -1.31
CA TRP A 192 -1.44 -11.40 -2.37
C TRP A 192 -1.80 -12.86 -2.15
N THR A 193 -1.88 -13.31 -0.89
CA THR A 193 -2.12 -14.70 -0.56
C THR A 193 -3.58 -15.10 -0.77
N GLU A 194 -3.80 -16.37 -1.14
CA GLU A 194 -5.12 -16.97 -1.31
C GLU A 194 -5.85 -17.25 0.00
N THR A 195 -5.11 -17.42 1.09
CA THR A 195 -5.65 -17.83 2.39
C THR A 195 -6.24 -16.68 3.22
N ALA A 196 -6.37 -15.50 2.62
CA ALA A 196 -6.77 -14.27 3.30
C ALA A 196 -8.27 -14.14 3.65
N ASP A 197 -9.11 -15.13 3.35
CA ASP A 197 -10.56 -15.20 3.62
C ASP A 197 -11.50 -14.32 2.80
N LYS A 198 -11.03 -13.59 1.83
CA LYS A 198 -11.95 -12.85 0.95
C LYS A 198 -12.49 -13.69 -0.23
N GLY A 199 -12.04 -14.93 -0.37
CA GLY A 199 -12.52 -15.84 -1.43
C GLY A 199 -12.42 -15.24 -2.84
N GLY A 200 -11.39 -14.47 -3.11
CA GLY A 200 -11.20 -13.80 -4.39
C GLY A 200 -12.03 -12.54 -4.61
N LYS A 201 -12.82 -12.09 -3.64
CA LYS A 201 -13.72 -10.95 -3.84
C LYS A 201 -13.02 -9.60 -3.76
N ASP A 202 -11.96 -9.48 -3.00
CA ASP A 202 -11.24 -8.21 -2.82
C ASP A 202 -9.76 -8.44 -2.47
N SER A 203 -9.08 -9.25 -3.25
CA SER A 203 -7.67 -9.57 -3.09
C SER A 203 -7.06 -9.95 -4.43
N TRP A 204 -5.75 -10.12 -4.48
CA TRP A 204 -5.05 -10.63 -5.65
C TRP A 204 -5.50 -12.02 -6.07
N TRP A 205 -6.09 -12.78 -5.17
CA TRP A 205 -6.70 -14.07 -5.49
C TRP A 205 -7.94 -13.95 -6.40
N GLY A 206 -8.53 -12.76 -6.49
CA GLY A 206 -9.61 -12.47 -7.45
C GLY A 206 -9.13 -12.30 -8.91
N VAL A 207 -7.82 -12.21 -9.13
CA VAL A 207 -7.17 -12.09 -10.44
C VAL A 207 -5.93 -12.99 -10.49
N PRO A 208 -6.11 -14.31 -10.28
CA PRO A 208 -4.99 -15.24 -10.08
C PRO A 208 -4.05 -15.29 -11.28
N GLU A 209 -4.54 -15.10 -12.49
CA GLU A 209 -3.72 -15.11 -13.71
C GLU A 209 -2.77 -13.91 -13.74
N GLU A 210 -3.22 -12.70 -13.40
CA GLU A 210 -2.34 -11.53 -13.36
C GLU A 210 -1.34 -11.61 -12.20
N ARG A 211 -1.77 -12.13 -11.06
CA ARG A 211 -0.90 -12.39 -9.93
C ARG A 211 0.21 -13.38 -10.30
N GLU A 212 -0.15 -14.48 -10.94
CA GLU A 212 0.79 -15.50 -11.37
C GLU A 212 1.70 -14.99 -12.50
N GLU A 213 1.23 -14.13 -13.39
CA GLU A 213 2.07 -13.47 -14.40
C GLU A 213 3.22 -12.67 -13.76
N ILE A 214 2.93 -11.95 -12.65
CA ILE A 214 3.95 -11.19 -11.91
C ILE A 214 4.92 -12.15 -11.20
N PHE A 215 4.42 -13.20 -10.57
CA PHE A 215 5.24 -14.16 -9.85
C PHE A 215 6.10 -15.01 -10.79
N SER A 216 5.57 -15.38 -11.96
CA SER A 216 6.33 -16.10 -12.98
C SER A 216 7.46 -15.23 -13.57
N LEU A 217 7.23 -13.94 -13.76
CA LEU A 217 8.31 -13.02 -14.15
C LEU A 217 9.45 -13.02 -13.10
N ILE A 218 9.12 -13.00 -11.80
CA ILE A 218 10.14 -13.05 -10.75
C ILE A 218 10.96 -14.34 -10.85
N ASP A 219 10.30 -15.48 -11.07
CA ASP A 219 10.96 -16.78 -11.21
C ASP A 219 11.82 -16.88 -12.48
N GLU A 220 11.28 -16.47 -13.63
CA GLU A 220 11.89 -16.60 -14.96
C GLU A 220 13.07 -15.67 -15.13
N GLU A 221 12.95 -14.41 -14.71
CA GLU A 221 14.01 -13.41 -14.74
C GLU A 221 14.98 -13.53 -13.55
N LYS A 222 14.76 -14.51 -12.67
CA LYS A 222 15.57 -14.76 -11.46
C LYS A 222 15.74 -13.49 -10.60
N ILE A 223 14.66 -12.76 -10.42
CA ILE A 223 14.65 -11.53 -9.63
C ILE A 223 14.74 -11.88 -8.15
N GLU A 224 15.88 -11.67 -7.53
CA GLU A 224 16.12 -11.99 -6.12
C GLU A 224 15.63 -10.88 -5.16
N GLY A 225 15.42 -11.24 -3.89
CA GLY A 225 15.14 -10.31 -2.80
C GLY A 225 13.77 -9.63 -2.86
N VAL A 226 12.77 -10.25 -3.46
CA VAL A 226 11.40 -9.71 -3.50
C VAL A 226 10.68 -9.96 -2.18
N ILE A 227 10.10 -8.89 -1.62
CA ILE A 227 9.28 -8.88 -0.40
C ILE A 227 7.92 -8.26 -0.76
N LEU A 228 6.84 -8.89 -0.32
CA LEU A 228 5.48 -8.41 -0.53
C LEU A 228 4.96 -7.76 0.75
N LEU A 229 4.40 -6.55 0.62
CA LEU A 229 3.67 -5.88 1.70
C LEU A 229 2.21 -5.72 1.33
N SER A 230 1.34 -5.85 2.34
CA SER A 230 -0.10 -5.66 2.17
C SER A 230 -0.80 -5.14 3.44
N ALA A 231 -2.09 -4.84 3.32
CA ALA A 231 -2.95 -4.36 4.39
C ALA A 231 -4.38 -4.94 4.28
N ASP A 232 -5.42 -4.17 4.60
CA ASP A 232 -6.85 -4.45 4.47
C ASP A 232 -7.47 -5.32 5.59
N ARG A 233 -6.83 -6.41 6.05
CA ARG A 233 -7.48 -7.44 6.90
C ARG A 233 -7.58 -7.11 8.40
N HIS A 234 -7.22 -5.91 8.82
CA HIS A 234 -7.34 -5.42 10.21
C HIS A 234 -6.74 -6.38 11.25
N ARG A 235 -5.66 -7.03 10.90
CA ARG A 235 -4.79 -7.87 11.72
C ARG A 235 -3.37 -7.75 11.19
N THR A 236 -2.42 -8.47 11.74
CA THR A 236 -1.10 -8.61 11.13
C THR A 236 -0.79 -10.07 10.91
N ASP A 237 -0.38 -10.40 9.70
CA ASP A 237 -0.08 -11.76 9.27
C ASP A 237 1.27 -11.81 8.54
N VAL A 238 1.95 -12.94 8.64
CA VAL A 238 3.09 -13.27 7.78
C VAL A 238 2.75 -14.54 7.02
N TYR A 239 2.77 -14.47 5.71
CA TYR A 239 2.52 -15.61 4.85
C TYR A 239 3.75 -16.00 4.05
N LYS A 240 3.86 -17.29 3.79
CA LYS A 240 4.83 -17.85 2.88
C LYS A 240 4.12 -18.39 1.65
N ILE A 241 4.41 -17.79 0.50
CA ILE A 241 3.83 -18.17 -0.80
C ILE A 241 4.85 -19.04 -1.51
N LYS A 242 4.57 -20.34 -1.59
CA LYS A 242 5.46 -21.31 -2.24
C LYS A 242 5.54 -21.06 -3.74
N ARG A 243 6.75 -21.14 -4.27
CA ARG A 243 7.01 -21.02 -5.70
C ARG A 243 7.65 -22.31 -6.23
N PRO A 244 7.08 -22.93 -7.29
CA PRO A 244 7.60 -24.23 -7.80
C PRO A 244 8.92 -24.08 -8.57
N LYS A 245 9.23 -22.90 -9.12
CA LYS A 245 10.38 -22.64 -9.97
C LYS A 245 11.39 -21.66 -9.41
N GLY A 246 11.05 -20.96 -8.34
CA GLY A 246 11.87 -19.94 -7.71
C GLY A 246 12.01 -20.16 -6.20
N TYR A 247 12.42 -19.12 -5.50
CA TYR A 247 12.40 -19.11 -4.03
C TYR A 247 11.02 -18.70 -3.52
N ASP A 248 10.66 -19.15 -2.31
CA ASP A 248 9.39 -18.81 -1.69
C ASP A 248 9.29 -17.31 -1.41
N LEU A 249 8.19 -16.68 -1.81
CA LEU A 249 7.91 -15.29 -1.51
C LEU A 249 7.31 -15.16 -0.11
N TYR A 250 7.62 -14.03 0.56
CA TYR A 250 7.04 -13.71 1.85
C TYR A 250 6.18 -12.46 1.74
N GLU A 251 4.96 -12.56 2.26
CA GLU A 251 4.04 -11.45 2.39
C GLU A 251 3.92 -11.04 3.86
N PHE A 252 4.10 -9.77 4.13
CA PHE A 252 3.86 -9.14 5.43
C PHE A 252 2.61 -8.27 5.31
N GLU A 253 1.54 -8.70 5.92
CA GLU A 253 0.30 -7.95 6.03
C GLU A 253 0.29 -7.23 7.38
N THR A 254 -0.03 -5.93 7.38
CA THR A 254 -0.24 -5.18 8.61
C THR A 254 -1.29 -4.11 8.38
N SER A 255 -2.40 -4.24 9.07
CA SER A 255 -3.47 -3.25 9.06
C SER A 255 -4.13 -3.14 10.43
N LYS A 256 -4.93 -2.07 10.62
CA LYS A 256 -5.53 -1.65 11.88
C LYS A 256 -4.66 -0.63 12.65
N LEU A 257 -4.16 0.36 11.91
CA LEU A 257 -3.45 1.48 12.55
C LEU A 257 -4.32 2.18 13.61
N THR A 258 -5.52 2.65 13.25
CA THR A 258 -6.45 3.31 14.18
C THR A 258 -7.87 2.72 14.14
N ASN A 259 -8.13 1.73 13.29
CA ASN A 259 -9.45 1.13 13.16
C ASN A 259 -9.83 0.31 14.43
N ASN A 260 -11.14 0.14 14.64
CA ASN A 260 -11.69 -0.73 15.68
C ASN A 260 -11.97 -2.13 15.18
N HIS A 261 -12.40 -2.24 13.91
CA HIS A 261 -12.73 -3.52 13.30
C HIS A 261 -11.50 -4.44 13.26
N THR A 262 -11.71 -5.73 13.42
CA THR A 262 -10.66 -6.74 13.31
C THR A 262 -11.23 -8.06 12.80
N HIS A 263 -10.42 -8.83 12.10
CA HIS A 263 -10.73 -10.18 11.68
C HIS A 263 -10.03 -11.22 12.57
N GLY A 264 -10.53 -12.46 12.56
CA GLY A 264 -9.90 -13.57 13.26
C GLY A 264 -8.49 -13.87 12.73
N THR A 265 -7.63 -14.39 13.59
CA THR A 265 -6.29 -14.88 13.22
C THR A 265 -6.36 -16.07 12.26
N LYS A 266 -5.27 -16.33 11.54
CA LYS A 266 -5.14 -17.37 10.53
C LYS A 266 -4.14 -18.44 10.92
N GLU A 267 -4.59 -19.70 10.96
CA GLU A 267 -3.73 -20.86 11.23
C GLU A 267 -2.72 -21.12 10.09
N GLN A 268 -3.08 -20.76 8.85
CA GLN A 268 -2.23 -20.93 7.67
C GLN A 268 -1.09 -19.91 7.59
N ALA A 269 -1.14 -18.85 8.39
CA ALA A 269 -0.08 -17.86 8.46
C ALA A 269 1.10 -18.38 9.31
N LEU A 270 2.32 -18.00 8.96
CA LEU A 270 3.50 -18.24 9.80
C LEU A 270 3.41 -17.47 11.12
N PHE A 271 2.77 -16.33 11.07
CA PHE A 271 2.45 -15.48 12.21
C PHE A 271 1.09 -14.82 11.95
N SER A 272 0.23 -14.76 12.98
CA SER A 272 -1.03 -14.03 12.89
C SER A 272 -1.39 -13.42 14.25
N TYR A 273 -1.72 -12.12 14.24
CA TYR A 273 -2.04 -11.38 15.44
C TYR A 273 -3.10 -10.32 15.17
N ASN A 274 -4.10 -10.21 16.05
CA ASN A 274 -5.25 -9.31 15.84
C ASN A 274 -5.63 -8.44 17.05
N LYS A 275 -4.83 -8.43 18.13
CA LYS A 275 -5.13 -7.66 19.34
C LYS A 275 -4.48 -6.29 19.30
N GLY A 276 -5.22 -5.24 19.70
CA GLY A 276 -4.72 -3.87 19.74
C GLY A 276 -4.71 -3.17 18.38
N ASN A 277 -3.91 -2.11 18.28
CA ASN A 277 -3.58 -1.37 17.06
C ASN A 277 -2.07 -1.46 16.86
N PHE A 278 -1.61 -1.63 15.62
CA PHE A 278 -0.22 -1.98 15.34
C PHE A 278 0.23 -1.49 13.97
N PHE A 279 1.52 -1.50 13.77
CA PHE A 279 2.27 -1.34 12.51
C PHE A 279 3.49 -2.28 12.54
N ALA A 280 4.12 -2.50 11.41
CA ALA A 280 5.36 -3.24 11.31
C ALA A 280 6.48 -2.38 10.73
#